data_c6f8826b892e98a8f4af8a03c35e858a
#
_entry.id   c6f8826b892e98a8f4af8a03c35e858a
#
_cell.length_a   1.000
_cell.length_b   1.000
_cell.length_c   1.000
_cell.angle_alpha   90.00
_cell.angle_beta   90.00
_cell.angle_gamma   90.00
#
_symmetry.space_group_name_H-M   'P 1'
#
loop_
_entity.id
_entity.type
_entity.pdbx_description
1 polymer ?
#
loop_
_entity_poly.entity_id
_entity_poly.type
_entity_poly.pdbx_seq_one_letter_code
_entity_poly.pdbx_strand_id
1 'polypeptide(L)'
;CTAVRTSHYPQSQYFLDECDRRGLLVFTELPGWQHIGDDNWKDAACEMLQEMLLQNRNHPSIILWGVRINESVDDDAFYTRTNKIAHQLDPSRATSGVRYLEKSHLLEDVYAYNDFSHNGVTPGAKPKKDVTPDMGKALLISECNGHMYPTKPFDDGPHRQEHALRHVRVQNAAYASGEHAGCFGWCMFDYQTHKDFGSGDRICYHGVLDSFRNPKLAAAVYASQGDTDPVLAVSSSMDIGDNPAGQLGTAYVFSNAQQVKLYKNDVFVTALRRSEWTALPHPPFVMDDTIGELLETQEHFSPAKAAAVRDCLLAAGKYGLPGLPLAYKVKFGWCMLRYKMAFKDGVALYGKYVGNWGGEATRWRFDAVQDGNVVRSVTLCPSAKLHLEV
;
A
#
# COMPACT_ATOMS: atom_id res chain seq x y z
N CYS A 1 10.60 -3.08 -1.78
CA CYS A 1 10.52 -3.00 -3.24
C CYS A 1 11.84 -3.42 -3.87
N THR A 2 11.78 -3.91 -5.12
CA THR A 2 12.93 -4.46 -5.86
C THR A 2 13.34 -3.56 -7.02
N ALA A 3 12.52 -2.60 -7.39
CA ALA A 3 12.77 -1.71 -8.51
C ALA A 3 12.23 -0.29 -8.23
N VAL A 4 12.83 0.68 -8.89
CA VAL A 4 12.39 2.08 -8.93
C VAL A 4 12.31 2.58 -10.36
N ARG A 5 11.37 3.47 -10.62
CA ARG A 5 11.28 4.24 -11.84
C ARG A 5 11.65 5.69 -11.52
N THR A 6 12.48 6.30 -12.34
CA THR A 6 13.03 7.63 -12.04
C THR A 6 12.19 8.79 -12.57
N SER A 7 10.96 8.54 -12.85
CA SER A 7 9.97 9.43 -13.48
C SER A 7 10.22 10.93 -13.24
N HIS A 8 10.45 11.73 -14.21
CA HIS A 8 10.49 11.46 -15.67
C HIS A 8 11.83 11.94 -16.19
N TYR A 9 12.91 11.67 -15.46
CA TYR A 9 14.23 12.26 -15.65
C TYR A 9 15.33 11.29 -15.22
N PRO A 10 16.53 11.37 -15.82
CA PRO A 10 17.71 10.71 -15.25
C PRO A 10 17.99 11.23 -13.84
N GLN A 11 18.48 10.36 -12.97
CA GLN A 11 18.86 10.72 -11.61
C GLN A 11 20.37 10.95 -11.48
N SER A 12 20.82 11.47 -10.32
CA SER A 12 22.22 11.70 -10.05
C SER A 12 23.01 10.39 -10.10
N GLN A 13 24.31 10.47 -10.41
CA GLN A 13 25.21 9.31 -10.39
C GLN A 13 25.22 8.65 -9.00
N TYR A 14 25.23 9.47 -7.91
CA TYR A 14 25.17 8.95 -6.55
C TYR A 14 23.94 8.06 -6.31
N PHE A 15 22.77 8.44 -6.85
CA PHE A 15 21.55 7.61 -6.76
C PHE A 15 21.72 6.27 -7.48
N LEU A 16 22.30 6.29 -8.66
CA LEU A 16 22.53 5.08 -9.46
C LEU A 16 23.59 4.17 -8.80
N ASP A 17 24.67 4.75 -8.27
CA ASP A 17 25.71 4.04 -7.49
C ASP A 17 25.07 3.33 -6.28
N GLU A 18 24.17 4.00 -5.56
CA GLU A 18 23.45 3.39 -4.44
C GLU A 18 22.47 2.29 -4.90
N CYS A 19 21.83 2.43 -6.06
CA CYS A 19 21.00 1.37 -6.63
C CYS A 19 21.86 0.14 -7.00
N ASP A 20 23.01 0.36 -7.62
CA ASP A 20 23.98 -0.71 -7.94
C ASP A 20 24.43 -1.44 -6.68
N ARG A 21 24.83 -0.69 -5.66
CA ARG A 21 25.31 -1.25 -4.38
C ARG A 21 24.24 -2.04 -3.63
N ARG A 22 22.98 -1.62 -3.73
CA ARG A 22 21.84 -2.24 -3.04
C ARG A 22 21.13 -3.32 -3.85
N GLY A 23 21.49 -3.50 -5.12
CA GLY A 23 20.78 -4.41 -6.04
C GLY A 23 19.36 -3.94 -6.36
N LEU A 24 19.11 -2.63 -6.37
CA LEU A 24 17.82 -2.05 -6.69
C LEU A 24 17.74 -1.78 -8.19
N LEU A 25 16.79 -2.41 -8.87
CA LEU A 25 16.62 -2.27 -10.31
C LEU A 25 16.08 -0.89 -10.68
N VAL A 26 16.52 -0.34 -11.81
CA VAL A 26 16.17 1.02 -12.25
C VAL A 26 15.58 1.01 -13.65
N PHE A 27 14.42 1.67 -13.77
CA PHE A 27 13.86 2.12 -15.04
C PHE A 27 14.10 3.64 -15.13
N THR A 28 15.03 4.06 -15.98
CA THR A 28 15.36 5.48 -16.21
C THR A 28 14.83 5.97 -17.53
N GLU A 29 14.53 7.27 -17.66
CA GLU A 29 13.73 7.80 -18.75
C GLU A 29 14.35 9.05 -19.38
N LEU A 30 14.13 9.19 -20.70
CA LEU A 30 14.32 10.43 -21.44
C LEU A 30 13.48 11.54 -20.79
N PRO A 31 14.06 12.71 -20.45
CA PRO A 31 13.34 13.79 -19.79
C PRO A 31 12.13 14.29 -20.55
N GLY A 32 10.98 14.39 -19.89
CA GLY A 32 9.78 15.02 -20.43
C GLY A 32 8.46 14.44 -19.97
N TRP A 33 7.42 15.26 -20.10
CA TRP A 33 6.05 14.91 -19.74
C TRP A 33 5.06 15.50 -20.76
N GLN A 34 4.32 14.63 -21.45
CA GLN A 34 3.25 14.87 -22.41
C GLN A 34 3.64 15.65 -23.68
N HIS A 35 4.47 16.67 -23.59
CA HIS A 35 4.81 17.54 -24.71
C HIS A 35 5.82 16.92 -25.67
N ILE A 36 5.53 17.02 -26.97
CA ILE A 36 6.46 16.77 -28.08
C ILE A 36 6.52 18.05 -28.91
N GLY A 37 7.73 18.58 -29.13
CA GLY A 37 7.94 19.80 -29.87
C GLY A 37 8.15 19.56 -31.39
N ASP A 38 8.69 20.57 -32.03
CA ASP A 38 9.07 20.54 -33.43
C ASP A 38 10.31 19.66 -33.70
N ASP A 39 10.79 19.65 -34.95
CA ASP A 39 11.94 18.81 -35.33
C ASP A 39 13.23 19.20 -34.59
N ASN A 40 13.46 20.49 -34.33
CA ASN A 40 14.62 20.93 -33.55
C ASN A 40 14.55 20.42 -32.11
N TRP A 41 13.37 20.46 -31.52
CA TRP A 41 13.12 19.90 -30.17
C TRP A 41 13.36 18.38 -30.16
N LYS A 42 12.87 17.65 -31.19
CA LYS A 42 13.08 16.20 -31.31
C LYS A 42 14.55 15.84 -31.50
N ASP A 43 15.30 16.66 -32.23
CA ASP A 43 16.75 16.49 -32.37
C ASP A 43 17.46 16.64 -31.03
N ALA A 44 17.15 17.71 -30.27
CA ALA A 44 17.69 17.91 -28.94
C ALA A 44 17.30 16.77 -27.98
N ALA A 45 16.07 16.26 -28.05
CA ALA A 45 15.63 15.13 -27.25
C ALA A 45 16.42 13.85 -27.60
N CYS A 46 16.73 13.62 -28.86
CA CYS A 46 17.59 12.50 -29.28
C CYS A 46 19.03 12.65 -28.78
N GLU A 47 19.59 13.87 -28.77
CA GLU A 47 20.91 14.15 -28.18
C GLU A 47 20.90 13.88 -26.66
N MET A 48 19.90 14.38 -25.90
CA MET A 48 19.75 14.09 -24.50
C MET A 48 19.62 12.58 -24.21
N LEU A 49 18.91 11.83 -25.06
CA LEU A 49 18.83 10.37 -24.94
C LEU A 49 20.21 9.71 -25.11
N GLN A 50 21.00 10.15 -26.10
CA GLN A 50 22.35 9.64 -26.28
C GLN A 50 23.24 9.92 -25.09
N GLU A 51 23.21 11.15 -24.57
CA GLU A 51 23.97 11.54 -23.39
C GLU A 51 23.57 10.70 -22.17
N MET A 52 22.26 10.54 -21.93
CA MET A 52 21.73 9.70 -20.83
C MET A 52 22.26 8.26 -20.91
N LEU A 53 22.21 7.65 -22.11
CA LEU A 53 22.69 6.28 -22.31
C LEU A 53 24.21 6.18 -22.11
N LEU A 54 24.98 7.05 -22.75
CA LEU A 54 26.44 7.03 -22.66
C LEU A 54 26.95 7.27 -21.24
N GLN A 55 26.30 8.17 -20.52
CA GLN A 55 26.63 8.49 -19.13
C GLN A 55 26.33 7.32 -18.19
N ASN A 56 25.21 6.62 -18.40
CA ASN A 56 24.65 5.70 -17.41
C ASN A 56 24.76 4.20 -17.76
N ARG A 57 25.20 3.84 -18.97
CA ARG A 57 25.23 2.44 -19.44
C ARG A 57 26.09 1.48 -18.60
N ASN A 58 26.98 2.00 -17.77
CA ASN A 58 27.83 1.20 -16.92
C ASN A 58 27.20 0.89 -15.54
N HIS A 59 25.98 1.39 -15.25
CA HIS A 59 25.25 1.04 -14.04
C HIS A 59 24.48 -0.26 -14.26
N PRO A 60 24.83 -1.37 -13.58
CA PRO A 60 24.16 -2.66 -13.72
C PRO A 60 22.73 -2.64 -13.17
N SER A 61 22.40 -1.70 -12.28
CA SER A 61 21.04 -1.52 -11.77
C SER A 61 20.04 -1.11 -12.84
N ILE A 62 20.46 -0.38 -13.86
CA ILE A 62 19.56 0.01 -14.94
C ILE A 62 19.23 -1.21 -15.80
N ILE A 63 17.96 -1.58 -15.83
CA ILE A 63 17.47 -2.73 -16.60
C ILE A 63 16.59 -2.32 -17.78
N LEU A 64 16.13 -1.08 -17.81
CA LEU A 64 15.16 -0.60 -18.80
C LEU A 64 15.44 0.86 -19.16
N TRP A 65 15.54 1.14 -20.46
CA TRP A 65 15.69 2.48 -20.99
C TRP A 65 14.34 3.04 -21.42
N GLY A 66 13.89 4.13 -20.81
CA GLY A 66 12.72 4.90 -21.23
C GLY A 66 13.08 5.81 -22.39
N VAL A 67 12.63 5.45 -23.58
CA VAL A 67 12.97 6.14 -24.83
C VAL A 67 11.83 6.98 -25.40
N ARG A 68 10.73 7.07 -24.65
CA ARG A 68 9.53 7.82 -24.99
C ARG A 68 9.25 8.86 -23.91
N ILE A 69 8.79 10.03 -24.30
CA ILE A 69 8.29 11.06 -23.38
C ILE A 69 7.07 10.52 -22.63
N ASN A 70 7.11 10.59 -21.31
CA ASN A 70 6.02 10.10 -20.46
C ASN A 70 4.67 10.70 -20.88
N GLU A 71 3.65 9.83 -21.00
CA GLU A 71 2.26 10.20 -21.34
C GLU A 71 2.10 11.06 -22.61
N SER A 72 3.02 10.98 -23.54
CA SER A 72 2.89 11.67 -24.80
C SER A 72 1.97 10.93 -25.77
N VAL A 73 1.48 11.64 -26.78
CA VAL A 73 0.80 11.05 -27.93
C VAL A 73 1.77 10.20 -28.76
N ASP A 74 1.25 9.36 -29.66
CA ASP A 74 2.05 8.59 -30.57
C ASP A 74 2.74 9.49 -31.59
N ASP A 75 4.03 9.27 -31.82
CA ASP A 75 4.84 9.85 -32.90
C ASP A 75 5.82 8.76 -33.37
N ASP A 76 5.37 7.96 -34.33
CA ASP A 76 6.09 6.77 -34.76
C ASP A 76 7.46 7.10 -35.36
N ALA A 77 7.59 8.22 -36.06
CA ALA A 77 8.86 8.64 -36.64
C ALA A 77 9.88 8.99 -35.55
N PHE A 78 9.47 9.77 -34.58
CA PHE A 78 10.31 10.16 -33.45
C PHE A 78 10.68 8.97 -32.58
N TYR A 79 9.70 8.14 -32.18
CA TYR A 79 9.95 7.00 -31.28
C TYR A 79 10.67 5.83 -31.96
N THR A 80 10.52 5.64 -33.24
CA THR A 80 11.39 4.71 -34.00
C THR A 80 12.85 5.18 -33.95
N ARG A 81 13.09 6.49 -34.07
CA ARG A 81 14.44 7.08 -34.00
C ARG A 81 15.05 6.91 -32.60
N THR A 82 14.32 7.26 -31.53
CA THR A 82 14.83 7.14 -30.17
C THR A 82 15.09 5.69 -29.79
N ASN A 83 14.21 4.77 -30.16
CA ASN A 83 14.39 3.34 -29.91
C ASN A 83 15.63 2.79 -30.64
N LYS A 84 15.83 3.18 -31.90
CA LYS A 84 17.02 2.81 -32.69
C LYS A 84 18.32 3.31 -32.04
N ILE A 85 18.34 4.57 -31.57
CA ILE A 85 19.49 5.15 -30.86
C ILE A 85 19.83 4.30 -29.61
N ALA A 86 18.83 3.95 -28.80
CA ALA A 86 19.06 3.17 -27.60
C ALA A 86 19.66 1.80 -27.91
N HIS A 87 19.10 1.06 -28.84
CA HIS A 87 19.63 -0.26 -29.24
C HIS A 87 21.02 -0.21 -29.89
N GLN A 88 21.36 0.90 -30.60
CA GLN A 88 22.69 1.09 -31.14
C GLN A 88 23.76 1.34 -30.07
N LEU A 89 23.41 2.08 -29.01
CA LEU A 89 24.34 2.47 -27.95
C LEU A 89 24.41 1.43 -26.83
N ASP A 90 23.32 0.71 -26.59
CA ASP A 90 23.22 -0.37 -25.60
C ASP A 90 22.26 -1.48 -26.08
N PRO A 91 22.75 -2.46 -26.82
CA PRO A 91 21.94 -3.58 -27.28
C PRO A 91 21.64 -4.61 -26.18
N SER A 92 22.20 -4.43 -24.98
CA SER A 92 22.09 -5.41 -23.89
C SER A 92 20.83 -5.23 -23.05
N ARG A 93 20.20 -4.04 -23.11
CA ARG A 93 19.02 -3.70 -22.29
C ARG A 93 17.81 -3.42 -23.16
N ALA A 94 16.65 -3.78 -22.61
CA ALA A 94 15.36 -3.52 -23.23
C ALA A 94 14.99 -2.03 -23.17
N THR A 95 14.18 -1.61 -24.14
CA THR A 95 13.60 -0.28 -24.20
C THR A 95 12.14 -0.28 -23.78
N SER A 96 11.65 0.86 -23.31
CA SER A 96 10.25 1.07 -22.96
C SER A 96 9.84 2.53 -23.16
N GLY A 97 8.56 2.77 -23.01
CA GLY A 97 8.00 4.12 -23.02
C GLY A 97 6.64 4.14 -22.32
N VAL A 98 6.44 5.13 -21.47
CA VAL A 98 5.26 5.20 -20.62
C VAL A 98 4.08 5.88 -21.31
N ARG A 99 2.95 5.22 -21.30
CA ARG A 99 1.71 5.62 -21.97
C ARG A 99 0.57 5.77 -20.97
N TYR A 100 -0.39 6.64 -21.28
CA TYR A 100 -1.69 6.71 -20.61
C TYR A 100 -2.85 6.34 -21.55
N LEU A 101 -2.60 6.32 -22.87
CA LEU A 101 -3.58 5.89 -23.87
C LEU A 101 -3.52 4.38 -24.05
N GLU A 102 -4.68 3.74 -23.99
CA GLU A 102 -4.83 2.33 -24.34
C GLU A 102 -4.60 2.11 -25.83
N LYS A 103 -4.02 0.96 -26.17
CA LYS A 103 -3.71 0.59 -27.58
C LYS A 103 -2.80 1.55 -28.34
N SER A 104 -2.05 2.40 -27.61
CA SER A 104 -0.99 3.20 -28.19
C SER A 104 0.07 2.32 -28.86
N HIS A 105 0.69 2.83 -29.91
CA HIS A 105 1.65 2.07 -30.72
C HIS A 105 2.84 1.60 -29.89
N LEU A 106 3.27 0.37 -30.07
CA LEU A 106 4.44 -0.22 -29.42
C LEU A 106 5.60 -0.36 -30.41
N LEU A 107 6.62 0.44 -30.20
CA LEU A 107 7.85 0.43 -30.99
C LEU A 107 9.04 -0.09 -30.15
N GLU A 108 8.86 -0.12 -28.84
CA GLU A 108 9.82 -0.55 -27.84
C GLU A 108 9.67 -2.05 -27.52
N ASP A 109 10.52 -2.56 -26.63
CA ASP A 109 10.50 -3.98 -26.22
C ASP A 109 9.45 -4.28 -25.15
N VAL A 110 9.18 -3.32 -24.25
CA VAL A 110 8.24 -3.46 -23.13
C VAL A 110 7.18 -2.36 -23.21
N TYR A 111 5.92 -2.74 -23.10
CA TYR A 111 4.81 -1.80 -23.03
C TYR A 111 4.64 -1.33 -21.58
N ALA A 112 4.92 -0.05 -21.30
CA ALA A 112 4.67 0.56 -20.01
C ALA A 112 3.40 1.43 -20.07
N TYR A 113 2.52 1.28 -19.05
CA TYR A 113 1.21 1.92 -18.99
C TYR A 113 0.93 2.48 -17.60
N ASN A 114 0.46 3.73 -17.55
CA ASN A 114 -0.02 4.35 -16.34
C ASN A 114 -1.46 3.92 -16.09
N ASP A 115 -1.65 3.04 -15.11
CA ASP A 115 -2.96 2.47 -14.78
C ASP A 115 -3.58 3.13 -13.55
N PHE A 116 -4.39 4.15 -13.78
CA PHE A 116 -5.15 4.84 -12.74
C PHE A 116 -6.62 4.38 -12.67
N SER A 117 -6.91 3.15 -13.10
CA SER A 117 -8.27 2.59 -13.10
C SER A 117 -8.80 2.22 -11.72
N HIS A 118 -7.92 2.09 -10.71
CA HIS A 118 -8.35 1.82 -9.34
C HIS A 118 -9.06 3.02 -8.72
N ASN A 119 -10.31 2.84 -8.32
CA ASN A 119 -11.16 3.89 -7.74
C ASN A 119 -11.62 3.61 -6.29
N GLY A 120 -11.02 2.59 -5.62
CA GLY A 120 -11.43 2.11 -4.31
C GLY A 120 -12.35 0.89 -4.36
N VAL A 121 -13.02 0.65 -5.47
CA VAL A 121 -13.92 -0.50 -5.69
C VAL A 121 -13.32 -1.47 -6.71
N THR A 122 -12.88 -0.96 -7.86
CA THR A 122 -12.18 -1.76 -8.87
C THR A 122 -10.79 -2.13 -8.37
N PRO A 123 -10.29 -3.35 -8.66
CA PRO A 123 -8.96 -3.76 -8.20
C PRO A 123 -7.82 -2.96 -8.86
N GLY A 124 -8.04 -2.32 -10.03
CA GLY A 124 -6.96 -1.80 -10.87
C GLY A 124 -6.27 -2.91 -11.66
N ALA A 125 -5.11 -2.63 -12.23
CA ALA A 125 -4.34 -3.58 -13.04
C ALA A 125 -5.16 -4.13 -14.21
N LYS A 126 -5.46 -3.26 -15.19
CA LYS A 126 -6.26 -3.62 -16.38
C LYS A 126 -5.70 -4.85 -17.09
N PRO A 127 -6.57 -5.72 -17.64
CA PRO A 127 -6.14 -6.86 -18.43
C PRO A 127 -5.25 -6.44 -19.60
N LYS A 128 -4.20 -7.17 -19.86
CA LYS A 128 -3.21 -6.88 -20.90
C LYS A 128 -3.86 -6.67 -22.27
N LYS A 129 -4.85 -7.50 -22.63
CA LYS A 129 -5.60 -7.42 -23.90
C LYS A 129 -6.31 -6.07 -24.11
N ASP A 130 -6.65 -5.35 -23.03
CA ASP A 130 -7.35 -4.07 -23.09
C ASP A 130 -6.36 -2.90 -23.25
N VAL A 131 -5.13 -3.07 -22.78
CA VAL A 131 -4.10 -2.02 -22.69
C VAL A 131 -3.14 -2.02 -23.87
N THR A 132 -2.50 -3.16 -24.18
CA THR A 132 -1.47 -3.24 -25.21
C THR A 132 -2.01 -3.73 -26.55
N PRO A 133 -1.49 -3.23 -27.69
CA PRO A 133 -1.81 -3.80 -29.01
C PRO A 133 -1.10 -5.13 -29.27
N ASP A 134 -0.05 -5.46 -28.50
CA ASP A 134 0.81 -6.65 -28.69
C ASP A 134 0.81 -7.54 -27.45
N MET A 135 0.16 -8.69 -27.59
CA MET A 135 0.09 -9.70 -26.52
C MET A 135 1.39 -10.49 -26.33
N GLY A 136 2.31 -10.43 -27.27
CA GLY A 136 3.60 -11.12 -27.21
C GLY A 136 4.66 -10.38 -26.38
N LYS A 137 4.50 -9.08 -26.18
CA LYS A 137 5.44 -8.23 -25.43
C LYS A 137 5.05 -8.13 -23.96
N ALA A 138 6.03 -7.86 -23.10
CA ALA A 138 5.78 -7.63 -21.66
C ALA A 138 4.94 -6.37 -21.42
N LEU A 139 4.07 -6.42 -20.41
CA LEU A 139 3.31 -5.27 -19.92
C LEU A 139 3.79 -4.89 -18.52
N LEU A 140 4.09 -3.60 -18.32
CA LEU A 140 4.52 -3.02 -17.05
C LEU A 140 3.53 -1.93 -16.62
N ILE A 141 3.01 -2.00 -15.41
CA ILE A 141 2.29 -0.87 -14.81
C ILE A 141 3.33 0.11 -14.30
N SER A 142 3.47 1.24 -14.98
CA SER A 142 4.49 2.26 -14.68
C SER A 142 4.07 3.27 -13.64
N GLU A 143 2.76 3.47 -13.46
CA GLU A 143 2.18 4.25 -12.37
C GLU A 143 0.80 3.71 -11.99
N CYS A 144 0.47 3.74 -10.70
CA CYS A 144 -0.87 3.45 -10.18
C CYS A 144 -1.12 4.23 -8.89
N ASN A 145 -2.37 4.41 -8.51
CA ASN A 145 -2.87 5.12 -7.32
C ASN A 145 -2.65 6.65 -7.38
N GLY A 146 -1.61 7.18 -6.78
CA GLY A 146 -1.20 8.58 -6.83
C GLY A 146 -2.32 9.59 -6.53
N HIS A 147 -2.58 10.43 -7.50
CA HIS A 147 -3.58 11.50 -7.45
C HIS A 147 -5.02 11.01 -7.25
N MET A 148 -5.28 9.72 -7.39
CA MET A 148 -6.62 9.15 -7.15
C MET A 148 -7.02 9.18 -5.68
N TYR A 149 -6.06 9.30 -4.76
CA TYR A 149 -6.32 9.36 -3.32
C TYR A 149 -5.21 10.08 -2.56
N PRO A 150 -5.09 11.43 -2.73
CA PRO A 150 -4.09 12.21 -2.01
C PRO A 150 -4.23 12.04 -0.50
N THR A 151 -3.12 11.83 0.20
CA THR A 151 -3.15 11.55 1.64
C THR A 151 -2.04 12.28 2.37
N LYS A 152 -2.44 13.07 3.37
CA LYS A 152 -1.53 13.82 4.23
C LYS A 152 -1.17 13.03 5.48
N PRO A 153 -0.01 13.27 6.11
CA PRO A 153 0.36 12.58 7.35
C PRO A 153 -0.64 12.80 8.51
N PHE A 154 -1.35 13.93 8.50
CA PHE A 154 -2.31 14.33 9.53
C PHE A 154 -3.78 14.07 9.17
N ASP A 155 -4.08 13.41 8.05
CA ASP A 155 -5.42 12.92 7.76
C ASP A 155 -5.85 11.89 8.82
N ASP A 156 -7.15 11.68 8.97
CA ASP A 156 -7.67 10.73 9.95
C ASP A 156 -7.22 9.28 9.68
N GLY A 157 -7.35 8.45 10.69
CA GLY A 157 -6.92 7.05 10.64
C GLY A 157 -7.54 6.26 9.49
N PRO A 158 -8.88 6.31 9.30
CA PRO A 158 -9.57 5.65 8.19
C PRO A 158 -9.04 6.08 6.81
N HIS A 159 -8.80 7.40 6.60
CA HIS A 159 -8.26 7.90 5.33
C HIS A 159 -6.84 7.38 5.07
N ARG A 160 -5.97 7.44 6.06
CA ARG A 160 -4.60 6.91 5.96
C ARG A 160 -4.57 5.39 5.73
N GLN A 161 -5.48 4.66 6.37
CA GLN A 161 -5.65 3.21 6.15
C GLN A 161 -6.10 2.91 4.73
N GLU A 162 -7.12 3.63 4.22
CA GLU A 162 -7.62 3.44 2.85
C GLU A 162 -6.52 3.74 1.81
N HIS A 163 -5.69 4.75 2.03
CA HIS A 163 -4.52 5.01 1.20
C HIS A 163 -3.61 3.77 1.07
N ALA A 164 -3.26 3.16 2.21
CA ALA A 164 -2.45 1.94 2.20
C ALA A 164 -3.17 0.77 1.51
N LEU A 165 -4.46 0.58 1.78
CA LEU A 165 -5.24 -0.51 1.19
C LEU A 165 -5.43 -0.37 -0.33
N ARG A 166 -5.44 0.84 -0.88
CA ARG A 166 -5.44 1.06 -2.33
C ARG A 166 -4.17 0.52 -2.98
N HIS A 167 -3.01 0.76 -2.38
CA HIS A 167 -1.76 0.15 -2.83
C HIS A 167 -1.80 -1.38 -2.71
N VAL A 168 -2.32 -1.92 -1.61
CA VAL A 168 -2.50 -3.38 -1.43
C VAL A 168 -3.34 -3.97 -2.57
N ARG A 169 -4.49 -3.38 -2.88
CA ARG A 169 -5.43 -3.92 -3.88
C ARG A 169 -4.81 -3.96 -5.27
N VAL A 170 -4.16 -2.87 -5.70
CA VAL A 170 -3.53 -2.81 -7.03
C VAL A 170 -2.34 -3.76 -7.12
N GLN A 171 -1.46 -3.77 -6.12
CA GLN A 171 -0.33 -4.69 -6.10
C GLN A 171 -0.81 -6.16 -6.10
N ASN A 172 -1.80 -6.50 -5.28
CA ASN A 172 -2.37 -7.85 -5.28
C ASN A 172 -2.97 -8.23 -6.64
N ALA A 173 -3.67 -7.31 -7.31
CA ALA A 173 -4.24 -7.57 -8.63
C ALA A 173 -3.15 -7.79 -9.69
N ALA A 174 -2.09 -6.98 -9.67
CA ALA A 174 -0.95 -7.13 -10.57
C ALA A 174 -0.24 -8.47 -10.37
N TYR A 175 0.00 -8.88 -9.12
CA TYR A 175 0.58 -10.19 -8.80
C TYR A 175 -0.34 -11.37 -9.20
N ALA A 176 -1.64 -11.22 -8.99
CA ALA A 176 -2.61 -12.29 -9.28
C ALA A 176 -2.79 -12.56 -10.78
N SER A 177 -2.64 -11.54 -11.62
CA SER A 177 -2.98 -11.65 -13.04
C SER A 177 -1.99 -12.49 -13.85
N GLY A 178 -0.70 -12.53 -13.45
CA GLY A 178 0.36 -13.16 -14.22
C GLY A 178 0.67 -12.50 -15.58
N GLU A 179 -0.06 -11.41 -15.94
CA GLU A 179 0.10 -10.70 -17.21
C GLU A 179 1.04 -9.48 -17.11
N HIS A 180 1.31 -9.02 -15.88
CA HIS A 180 2.11 -7.83 -15.61
C HIS A 180 3.53 -8.22 -15.19
N ALA A 181 4.53 -7.63 -15.84
CA ALA A 181 5.95 -7.83 -15.52
C ALA A 181 6.36 -7.10 -14.22
N GLY A 182 5.58 -6.10 -13.79
CA GLY A 182 5.78 -5.35 -12.56
C GLY A 182 4.74 -4.25 -12.41
N CYS A 183 4.75 -3.62 -11.23
CA CYS A 183 3.82 -2.54 -10.90
C CYS A 183 4.53 -1.51 -10.01
N PHE A 184 4.64 -0.28 -10.51
CA PHE A 184 5.15 0.87 -9.77
C PHE A 184 4.00 1.70 -9.21
N GLY A 185 4.05 2.00 -7.91
CA GLY A 185 3.10 2.94 -7.31
C GLY A 185 3.52 4.39 -7.55
N TRP A 186 2.58 5.25 -7.89
CA TRP A 186 2.78 6.68 -7.92
C TRP A 186 2.39 7.27 -6.57
N CYS A 187 3.31 7.83 -5.77
CA CYS A 187 4.73 7.85 -6.00
C CYS A 187 5.49 7.65 -4.67
N MET A 188 6.82 7.79 -4.68
CA MET A 188 7.62 7.55 -3.47
C MET A 188 7.46 8.68 -2.46
N PHE A 189 7.50 9.95 -2.91
CA PHE A 189 7.48 11.13 -2.05
C PHE A 189 6.35 12.08 -2.41
N ASP A 190 5.82 12.81 -1.41
CA ASP A 190 5.12 14.05 -1.69
C ASP A 190 6.07 15.04 -2.34
N TYR A 191 5.59 15.83 -3.29
CA TYR A 191 6.43 16.73 -4.06
C TYR A 191 5.75 18.06 -4.37
N GLN A 192 6.57 19.08 -4.53
CA GLN A 192 6.11 20.39 -5.00
C GLN A 192 5.83 20.33 -6.51
N THR A 193 4.82 21.07 -6.94
CA THR A 193 4.39 21.08 -8.33
C THR A 193 4.03 22.49 -8.80
N HIS A 194 3.70 22.64 -10.08
CA HIS A 194 3.29 23.91 -10.66
C HIS A 194 1.82 24.24 -10.36
N LYS A 195 1.40 25.46 -10.72
CA LYS A 195 0.07 26.01 -10.39
C LYS A 195 -1.12 25.23 -10.95
N ASP A 196 -0.91 24.46 -12.01
CA ASP A 196 -1.98 23.78 -12.75
C ASP A 196 -2.12 22.30 -12.31
N PHE A 197 -1.33 21.86 -11.31
CA PHE A 197 -1.35 20.49 -10.82
C PHE A 197 -1.15 20.43 -9.30
N GLY A 198 -1.83 19.53 -8.63
CA GLY A 198 -1.81 19.41 -7.17
C GLY A 198 -2.89 20.23 -6.48
N SER A 199 -2.75 20.41 -5.18
CA SER A 199 -3.66 21.25 -4.36
C SER A 199 -3.25 22.73 -4.42
N GLY A 200 -4.06 23.62 -3.81
CA GLY A 200 -3.80 25.06 -3.81
C GLY A 200 -2.49 25.49 -3.16
N ASP A 201 -1.91 24.64 -2.29
CA ASP A 201 -0.58 24.81 -1.71
C ASP A 201 0.56 24.33 -2.63
N ARG A 202 0.25 23.87 -3.84
CA ARG A 202 1.17 23.34 -4.84
C ARG A 202 1.98 22.13 -4.37
N ILE A 203 1.39 21.33 -3.50
CA ILE A 203 1.96 20.07 -3.05
C ILE A 203 1.08 18.93 -3.56
N CYS A 204 1.70 17.93 -4.18
CA CYS A 204 1.06 16.66 -4.50
C CYS A 204 1.29 15.69 -3.34
N TYR A 205 0.23 15.40 -2.59
CA TYR A 205 0.27 14.45 -1.45
C TYR A 205 0.10 13.00 -1.91
N HIS A 206 0.82 12.64 -2.97
CA HIS A 206 0.71 11.35 -3.65
C HIS A 206 1.69 10.31 -3.11
N GLY A 207 2.66 10.75 -2.32
CA GLY A 207 3.75 9.92 -1.83
C GLY A 207 3.32 8.88 -0.80
N VAL A 208 4.02 7.74 -0.81
CA VAL A 208 4.00 6.80 0.32
C VAL A 208 4.90 7.29 1.48
N LEU A 209 5.78 8.25 1.21
CA LEU A 209 6.50 9.06 2.18
C LEU A 209 6.11 10.54 1.99
N ASP A 210 6.22 11.32 3.06
CA ASP A 210 5.99 12.77 2.96
C ASP A 210 7.18 13.52 2.31
N SER A 211 7.08 14.84 2.19
CA SER A 211 8.13 15.68 1.61
C SER A 211 9.44 15.69 2.41
N PHE A 212 9.39 15.30 3.68
CA PHE A 212 10.54 15.20 4.58
C PHE A 212 11.11 13.77 4.67
N ARG A 213 10.60 12.84 3.88
CA ARG A 213 10.96 11.41 3.85
C ARG A 213 10.41 10.59 5.01
N ASN A 214 9.50 11.12 5.82
CA ASN A 214 8.84 10.32 6.84
C ASN A 214 7.85 9.34 6.18
N PRO A 215 7.85 8.06 6.60
CA PRO A 215 6.96 7.08 6.04
C PRO A 215 5.49 7.34 6.44
N LYS A 216 4.61 7.37 5.45
CA LYS A 216 3.16 7.22 5.66
C LYS A 216 2.83 5.73 5.81
N LEU A 217 1.62 5.40 6.24
CA LEU A 217 1.22 4.00 6.41
C LEU A 217 1.40 3.17 5.12
N ALA A 218 1.15 3.77 3.95
CA ALA A 218 1.31 3.11 2.66
C ALA A 218 2.75 2.64 2.37
N ALA A 219 3.78 3.24 2.98
CA ALA A 219 5.15 2.76 2.85
C ALA A 219 5.32 1.34 3.41
N ALA A 220 4.58 1.01 4.48
CA ALA A 220 4.61 -0.31 5.08
C ALA A 220 4.08 -1.42 4.15
N VAL A 221 3.21 -1.07 3.18
CA VAL A 221 2.73 -2.03 2.17
C VAL A 221 3.89 -2.57 1.35
N TYR A 222 4.78 -1.68 0.90
CA TYR A 222 5.96 -2.08 0.11
C TYR A 222 7.06 -2.69 0.97
N ALA A 223 7.31 -2.13 2.15
CA ALA A 223 8.33 -2.64 3.07
C ALA A 223 8.03 -4.07 3.51
N SER A 224 6.76 -4.38 3.79
CA SER A 224 6.34 -5.72 4.24
C SER A 224 6.41 -6.81 3.16
N GLN A 225 6.65 -6.47 1.89
CA GLN A 225 6.80 -7.49 0.84
C GLN A 225 8.24 -8.01 0.70
N GLY A 226 9.21 -7.47 1.45
CA GLY A 226 10.58 -7.97 1.50
C GLY A 226 10.80 -8.92 2.69
N ASP A 227 11.86 -9.76 2.60
CA ASP A 227 12.16 -10.80 3.60
C ASP A 227 13.37 -10.46 4.48
N THR A 228 14.06 -9.34 4.26
CA THR A 228 15.32 -9.03 4.93
C THR A 228 15.13 -8.51 6.35
N ASP A 229 14.33 -7.47 6.51
CA ASP A 229 14.15 -6.79 7.80
C ASP A 229 12.73 -7.01 8.34
N PRO A 230 12.56 -7.28 9.65
CA PRO A 230 11.24 -7.43 10.23
C PRO A 230 10.43 -6.13 10.13
N VAL A 231 9.26 -6.20 9.51
CA VAL A 231 8.30 -5.10 9.37
C VAL A 231 7.10 -5.36 10.27
N LEU A 232 6.65 -4.33 10.99
CA LEU A 232 5.43 -4.37 11.78
C LEU A 232 4.86 -2.95 11.87
N ALA A 233 3.78 -2.69 11.14
CA ALA A 233 3.09 -1.40 11.14
C ALA A 233 1.58 -1.61 11.30
N VAL A 234 0.99 -0.92 12.27
CA VAL A 234 -0.44 -1.02 12.61
C VAL A 234 -1.17 0.18 12.02
N SER A 235 -2.30 -0.03 11.35
CA SER A 235 -3.06 1.02 10.67
C SER A 235 -3.89 1.90 11.62
N SER A 236 -3.95 1.56 12.90
CA SER A 236 -4.74 2.24 13.91
C SER A 236 -3.88 2.69 15.08
N SER A 237 -4.23 3.80 15.73
CA SER A 237 -3.69 4.19 17.04
C SER A 237 -4.12 3.23 18.15
N MET A 238 -5.14 2.41 17.92
CA MET A 238 -5.82 1.58 18.93
C MET A 238 -6.45 2.40 20.07
N ASP A 239 -6.53 3.71 19.92
CA ASP A 239 -7.29 4.56 20.84
C ASP A 239 -8.78 4.52 20.42
N ILE A 240 -9.54 3.72 21.15
CA ILE A 240 -10.95 3.50 20.82
C ILE A 240 -11.75 4.80 20.93
N GLY A 241 -11.38 5.69 21.85
CA GLY A 241 -12.04 6.97 22.06
C GLY A 241 -11.94 7.94 20.87
N ASP A 242 -10.92 7.81 20.04
CA ASP A 242 -10.72 8.62 18.83
C ASP A 242 -11.64 8.19 17.67
N ASN A 243 -12.28 7.04 17.80
CA ASN A 243 -13.13 6.53 16.72
C ASN A 243 -14.59 6.93 16.92
N PRO A 244 -15.36 7.21 15.84
CA PRO A 244 -16.77 7.54 15.92
C PRO A 244 -17.54 6.49 16.72
N ALA A 245 -18.35 6.96 17.69
CA ALA A 245 -19.12 6.12 18.61
C ALA A 245 -18.28 5.12 19.44
N GLY A 246 -16.98 5.34 19.60
CA GLY A 246 -16.08 4.41 20.27
C GLY A 246 -15.96 3.05 19.57
N GLN A 247 -16.08 3.05 18.26
CA GLN A 247 -16.01 1.83 17.42
C GLN A 247 -14.73 1.83 16.59
N LEU A 248 -13.79 0.98 16.94
CA LEU A 248 -12.50 0.91 16.30
C LEU A 248 -12.56 0.50 14.80
N GLY A 249 -13.56 -0.28 14.42
CA GLY A 249 -13.64 -0.85 13.07
C GLY A 249 -12.56 -1.92 12.83
N THR A 250 -12.35 -2.26 11.54
CA THR A 250 -11.29 -3.20 11.14
C THR A 250 -9.99 -2.43 10.95
N ALA A 251 -8.94 -2.84 11.65
CA ALA A 251 -7.59 -2.36 11.40
C ALA A 251 -6.75 -3.43 10.68
N TYR A 252 -5.65 -3.00 10.07
CA TYR A 252 -4.73 -3.88 9.37
C TYR A 252 -3.33 -3.76 9.94
N VAL A 253 -2.60 -4.87 9.89
CA VAL A 253 -1.19 -4.90 10.30
C VAL A 253 -0.35 -5.38 9.13
N PHE A 254 0.56 -4.51 8.68
CA PHE A 254 1.50 -4.79 7.61
C PHE A 254 2.76 -5.42 8.21
N SER A 255 3.01 -6.67 7.88
CA SER A 255 4.15 -7.42 8.40
C SER A 255 4.53 -8.57 7.46
N ASN A 256 5.85 -8.79 7.34
CA ASN A 256 6.43 -9.94 6.65
C ASN A 256 6.65 -11.15 7.58
N ALA A 257 6.31 -11.05 8.85
CA ALA A 257 6.43 -12.15 9.79
C ALA A 257 5.42 -13.27 9.49
N GLN A 258 5.71 -14.48 9.93
CA GLN A 258 4.82 -15.64 9.77
C GLN A 258 3.50 -15.47 10.53
N GLN A 259 3.55 -14.82 11.70
CA GLN A 259 2.41 -14.60 12.58
C GLN A 259 2.50 -13.23 13.26
N VAL A 260 1.35 -12.64 13.54
CA VAL A 260 1.24 -11.48 14.44
C VAL A 260 0.31 -11.83 15.60
N LYS A 261 0.79 -11.64 16.84
CA LYS A 261 0.03 -11.87 18.07
C LYS A 261 -0.40 -10.55 18.69
N LEU A 262 -1.64 -10.47 19.11
CA LEU A 262 -2.23 -9.31 19.79
C LEU A 262 -2.33 -9.56 21.29
N TYR A 263 -1.93 -8.55 22.07
CA TYR A 263 -2.05 -8.54 23.54
C TYR A 263 -2.76 -7.26 24.00
N LYS A 264 -3.59 -7.39 25.03
CA LYS A 264 -4.25 -6.30 25.73
C LYS A 264 -3.75 -6.29 27.18
N ASN A 265 -3.10 -5.21 27.63
CA ASN A 265 -2.49 -5.11 28.96
C ASN A 265 -1.65 -6.35 29.32
N ASP A 266 -0.80 -6.78 28.38
CA ASP A 266 0.07 -7.97 28.41
C ASP A 266 -0.66 -9.33 28.44
N VAL A 267 -1.98 -9.36 28.43
CA VAL A 267 -2.74 -10.60 28.29
C VAL A 267 -2.94 -10.92 26.80
N PHE A 268 -2.63 -12.15 26.39
CA PHE A 268 -2.82 -12.61 25.01
C PHE A 268 -4.31 -12.53 24.63
N VAL A 269 -4.57 -11.95 23.45
CA VAL A 269 -5.91 -11.83 22.88
C VAL A 269 -6.11 -12.89 21.82
N THR A 270 -5.32 -12.81 20.74
CA THR A 270 -5.44 -13.69 19.58
C THR A 270 -4.20 -13.63 18.70
N ALA A 271 -4.05 -14.63 17.82
CA ALA A 271 -3.20 -14.53 16.66
C ALA A 271 -4.01 -14.00 15.46
N LEU A 272 -3.51 -12.95 14.82
CA LEU A 272 -4.23 -12.31 13.73
C LEU A 272 -4.23 -13.21 12.48
N ARG A 273 -5.33 -13.19 11.73
CA ARG A 273 -5.45 -13.88 10.44
C ARG A 273 -4.91 -13.02 9.30
N ARG A 274 -4.44 -13.65 8.24
CA ARG A 274 -4.11 -12.97 6.98
C ARG A 274 -5.38 -12.48 6.29
N SER A 275 -5.24 -11.41 5.51
CA SER A 275 -6.30 -10.88 4.66
C SER A 275 -6.54 -11.75 3.42
N GLU A 276 -7.56 -11.38 2.64
CA GLU A 276 -7.94 -12.02 1.38
C GLU A 276 -6.97 -11.73 0.20
N TRP A 277 -6.04 -10.78 0.34
CA TRP A 277 -5.11 -10.40 -0.73
C TRP A 277 -3.93 -11.37 -0.84
N THR A 278 -4.24 -12.61 -1.16
CA THR A 278 -3.33 -13.76 -1.07
C THR A 278 -2.32 -13.87 -2.21
N ALA A 279 -2.41 -13.05 -3.25
CA ALA A 279 -1.41 -13.02 -4.31
C ALA A 279 -0.14 -12.25 -3.90
N LEU A 280 -0.23 -11.40 -2.88
CA LEU A 280 0.94 -10.74 -2.33
C LEU A 280 1.84 -11.74 -1.61
N PRO A 281 3.18 -11.61 -1.66
CA PRO A 281 4.11 -12.43 -0.86
C PRO A 281 3.76 -12.42 0.64
N HIS A 282 3.45 -11.25 1.17
CA HIS A 282 3.05 -11.07 2.57
C HIS A 282 1.72 -10.29 2.67
N PRO A 283 0.57 -10.97 2.56
CA PRO A 283 -0.73 -10.33 2.74
C PRO A 283 -0.83 -9.65 4.11
N PRO A 284 -1.41 -8.45 4.25
CA PRO A 284 -1.61 -7.83 5.55
C PRO A 284 -2.41 -8.72 6.50
N PHE A 285 -2.17 -8.59 7.80
CA PHE A 285 -3.00 -9.21 8.81
C PHE A 285 -4.22 -8.33 9.11
N VAL A 286 -5.33 -8.97 9.46
CA VAL A 286 -6.60 -8.32 9.81
C VAL A 286 -6.77 -8.33 11.31
N MET A 287 -7.00 -7.16 11.89
CA MET A 287 -7.34 -6.98 13.29
C MET A 287 -8.81 -6.51 13.39
N ASP A 288 -9.71 -7.44 13.56
CA ASP A 288 -11.16 -7.26 13.68
C ASP A 288 -11.73 -7.95 14.94
N ASP A 289 -10.83 -8.51 15.76
CA ASP A 289 -11.16 -9.17 17.02
C ASP A 289 -10.26 -8.66 18.17
N THR A 290 -10.84 -7.85 19.05
CA THR A 290 -10.20 -7.32 20.25
C THR A 290 -10.47 -8.16 21.49
N ILE A 291 -11.21 -9.27 21.36
CA ILE A 291 -11.67 -10.14 22.44
C ILE A 291 -10.88 -11.45 22.45
N GLY A 292 -10.76 -12.13 21.29
CA GLY A 292 -10.06 -13.40 21.15
C GLY A 292 -10.39 -14.40 22.27
N GLU A 293 -9.37 -14.79 23.03
CA GLU A 293 -9.45 -15.74 24.14
C GLU A 293 -9.79 -15.10 25.49
N LEU A 294 -9.95 -13.77 25.58
CA LEU A 294 -10.12 -13.09 26.85
C LEU A 294 -11.38 -13.50 27.63
N LEU A 295 -12.47 -13.87 26.95
CA LEU A 295 -13.68 -14.36 27.63
C LEU A 295 -13.46 -15.73 28.27
N GLU A 296 -12.57 -16.55 27.74
CA GLU A 296 -12.22 -17.83 28.35
C GLU A 296 -11.22 -17.65 29.50
N THR A 297 -10.19 -16.84 29.26
CA THR A 297 -9.06 -16.69 30.22
C THR A 297 -9.36 -15.73 31.35
N GLN A 298 -10.15 -14.66 31.14
CA GLN A 298 -10.43 -13.63 32.12
C GLN A 298 -11.83 -13.75 32.75
N GLU A 299 -12.83 -14.20 31.96
CA GLU A 299 -14.22 -14.36 32.45
C GLU A 299 -14.54 -15.83 32.78
N HIS A 300 -13.61 -16.75 32.53
CA HIS A 300 -13.76 -18.19 32.77
C HIS A 300 -15.00 -18.79 32.08
N PHE A 301 -15.37 -18.25 30.90
CA PHE A 301 -16.47 -18.80 30.13
C PHE A 301 -16.06 -20.13 29.49
N SER A 302 -17.02 -21.04 29.35
CA SER A 302 -16.79 -22.23 28.53
C SER A 302 -16.55 -21.81 27.08
N PRO A 303 -15.76 -22.56 26.24
CA PRO A 303 -15.48 -22.21 24.88
C PRO A 303 -16.71 -21.88 24.03
N ALA A 304 -17.78 -22.64 24.19
CA ALA A 304 -19.05 -22.41 23.48
C ALA A 304 -19.73 -21.08 23.89
N LYS A 305 -19.71 -20.74 25.18
CA LYS A 305 -20.23 -19.46 25.69
C LYS A 305 -19.35 -18.30 25.20
N ALA A 306 -18.06 -18.44 25.35
CA ALA A 306 -17.09 -17.42 24.91
C ALA A 306 -17.24 -17.10 23.42
N ALA A 307 -17.29 -18.11 22.55
CA ALA A 307 -17.47 -17.92 21.11
C ALA A 307 -18.80 -17.22 20.77
N ALA A 308 -19.91 -17.63 21.38
CA ALA A 308 -21.23 -17.05 21.11
C ALA A 308 -21.32 -15.58 21.58
N VAL A 309 -20.80 -15.28 22.79
CA VAL A 309 -20.79 -13.93 23.36
C VAL A 309 -19.82 -13.02 22.59
N ARG A 310 -18.62 -13.50 22.29
CA ARG A 310 -17.62 -12.77 21.47
C ARG A 310 -18.24 -12.30 20.15
N ASP A 311 -18.85 -13.20 19.40
CA ASP A 311 -19.47 -12.89 18.12
C ASP A 311 -20.56 -11.81 18.24
N CYS A 312 -21.37 -11.88 19.29
CA CYS A 312 -22.34 -10.84 19.61
C CYS A 312 -21.69 -9.48 19.92
N LEU A 313 -20.67 -9.45 20.77
CA LEU A 313 -20.00 -8.21 21.16
C LEU A 313 -19.28 -7.55 19.99
N LEU A 314 -18.58 -8.33 19.15
CA LEU A 314 -17.93 -7.83 17.94
C LEU A 314 -18.95 -7.30 16.92
N ALA A 315 -20.10 -7.97 16.77
CA ALA A 315 -21.18 -7.46 15.93
C ALA A 315 -21.76 -6.14 16.46
N ALA A 316 -21.91 -5.99 17.79
CA ALA A 316 -22.33 -4.72 18.39
C ALA A 316 -21.29 -3.60 18.14
N GLY A 317 -19.99 -3.92 18.20
CA GLY A 317 -18.90 -2.98 17.87
C GLY A 317 -18.90 -2.56 16.40
N LYS A 318 -19.22 -3.49 15.51
CA LYS A 318 -19.21 -3.25 14.07
C LYS A 318 -20.44 -2.47 13.56
N TYR A 319 -21.63 -2.81 14.02
CA TYR A 319 -22.88 -2.28 13.49
C TYR A 319 -23.55 -1.26 14.40
N GLY A 320 -23.11 -1.15 15.65
CA GLY A 320 -23.86 -0.45 16.70
C GLY A 320 -25.18 -1.18 17.05
N LEU A 321 -25.73 -0.93 18.23
CA LEU A 321 -27.00 -1.57 18.64
C LEU A 321 -28.19 -1.22 17.72
N PRO A 322 -28.37 0.04 17.27
CA PRO A 322 -29.46 0.40 16.35
C PRO A 322 -29.34 -0.30 15.00
N GLY A 323 -28.13 -0.38 14.44
CA GLY A 323 -27.82 -0.96 13.11
C GLY A 323 -27.63 -2.47 13.11
N LEU A 324 -27.80 -3.15 14.26
CA LEU A 324 -27.52 -4.56 14.38
C LEU A 324 -28.43 -5.40 13.46
N PRO A 325 -27.88 -6.26 12.58
CA PRO A 325 -28.67 -7.17 11.74
C PRO A 325 -29.59 -8.09 12.56
N LEU A 326 -30.77 -8.43 12.01
CA LEU A 326 -31.77 -9.23 12.70
C LEU A 326 -31.20 -10.57 13.22
N ALA A 327 -30.35 -11.22 12.46
CA ALA A 327 -29.70 -12.47 12.86
C ALA A 327 -28.93 -12.31 14.19
N TYR A 328 -28.23 -11.20 14.36
CA TYR A 328 -27.51 -10.91 15.60
C TYR A 328 -28.47 -10.52 16.74
N LYS A 329 -29.56 -9.80 16.48
CA LYS A 329 -30.58 -9.52 17.50
C LYS A 329 -31.16 -10.82 18.07
N VAL A 330 -31.44 -11.79 17.19
CA VAL A 330 -31.89 -13.14 17.59
C VAL A 330 -30.80 -13.87 18.38
N LYS A 331 -29.55 -13.82 17.93
CA LYS A 331 -28.42 -14.46 18.60
C LYS A 331 -28.18 -13.86 20.00
N PHE A 332 -28.28 -12.54 20.15
CA PHE A 332 -28.22 -11.88 21.46
C PHE A 332 -29.31 -12.42 22.42
N GLY A 333 -30.57 -12.45 21.95
CA GLY A 333 -31.68 -13.01 22.76
C GLY A 333 -31.41 -14.47 23.15
N TRP A 334 -30.94 -15.28 22.22
CA TRP A 334 -30.55 -16.67 22.48
C TRP A 334 -29.42 -16.78 23.50
N CYS A 335 -28.37 -15.97 23.40
CA CYS A 335 -27.26 -15.94 24.36
C CYS A 335 -27.74 -15.59 25.79
N MET A 336 -28.61 -14.57 25.90
CA MET A 336 -29.19 -14.16 27.19
C MET A 336 -29.95 -15.33 27.83
N LEU A 337 -30.81 -16.01 27.10
CA LEU A 337 -31.61 -17.15 27.59
C LEU A 337 -30.71 -18.36 27.89
N ARG A 338 -29.87 -18.76 26.95
CA ARG A 338 -29.06 -19.99 27.04
C ARG A 338 -28.02 -19.93 28.15
N TYR A 339 -27.41 -18.76 28.35
CA TYR A 339 -26.34 -18.57 29.34
C TYR A 339 -26.77 -17.78 30.58
N LYS A 340 -28.07 -17.49 30.71
CA LYS A 340 -28.65 -16.75 31.84
C LYS A 340 -27.94 -15.43 32.12
N MET A 341 -27.67 -14.67 31.03
CA MET A 341 -27.02 -13.37 31.09
C MET A 341 -28.07 -12.26 31.08
N ALA A 342 -27.92 -11.26 31.91
CA ALA A 342 -28.73 -10.04 31.85
C ALA A 342 -28.14 -9.08 30.80
N PHE A 343 -28.95 -8.16 30.27
CA PHE A 343 -28.49 -7.15 29.32
C PHE A 343 -27.32 -6.32 29.88
N LYS A 344 -27.37 -5.96 31.18
CA LYS A 344 -26.29 -5.25 31.88
C LYS A 344 -24.94 -5.97 31.83
N ASP A 345 -24.95 -7.32 31.84
CA ASP A 345 -23.72 -8.13 31.79
C ASP A 345 -23.08 -7.99 30.40
N GLY A 346 -23.92 -8.00 29.35
CA GLY A 346 -23.47 -7.74 27.96
C GLY A 346 -22.89 -6.34 27.81
N VAL A 347 -23.50 -5.31 28.39
CA VAL A 347 -23.00 -3.92 28.38
C VAL A 347 -21.65 -3.82 29.09
N ALA A 348 -21.51 -4.46 30.25
CA ALA A 348 -20.25 -4.48 31.03
C ALA A 348 -19.12 -5.15 30.21
N LEU A 349 -19.38 -6.30 29.60
CA LEU A 349 -18.43 -6.99 28.74
C LEU A 349 -18.08 -6.16 27.50
N TYR A 350 -19.06 -5.49 26.87
CA TYR A 350 -18.83 -4.59 25.76
C TYR A 350 -17.88 -3.45 26.15
N GLY A 351 -18.16 -2.76 27.26
CA GLY A 351 -17.30 -1.68 27.76
C GLY A 351 -15.87 -2.16 28.07
N LYS A 352 -15.74 -3.38 28.62
CA LYS A 352 -14.45 -3.94 29.00
C LYS A 352 -13.59 -4.38 27.80
N TYR A 353 -14.21 -4.93 26.75
CA TYR A 353 -13.47 -5.60 25.69
C TYR A 353 -13.55 -4.93 24.31
N VAL A 354 -14.58 -4.14 24.04
CA VAL A 354 -14.83 -3.54 22.73
C VAL A 354 -14.87 -2.02 22.77
N GLY A 355 -15.69 -1.42 23.61
CA GLY A 355 -16.04 -0.01 23.57
C GLY A 355 -15.06 0.92 24.26
N ASN A 356 -14.62 0.63 25.44
CA ASN A 356 -13.69 1.41 26.30
C ASN A 356 -13.83 2.95 26.25
N TRP A 357 -15.05 3.48 26.07
CA TRP A 357 -15.31 4.93 26.10
C TRP A 357 -15.23 5.42 27.55
N GLY A 358 -14.28 6.34 27.83
CA GLY A 358 -14.07 6.87 29.18
C GLY A 358 -13.50 5.88 30.19
N GLY A 359 -12.97 4.76 29.73
CA GLY A 359 -12.30 3.76 30.56
C GLY A 359 -10.82 4.08 30.83
N GLU A 360 -10.15 3.17 31.54
CA GLU A 360 -8.70 3.27 31.74
C GLU A 360 -7.93 3.12 30.43
N ALA A 361 -6.75 3.79 30.34
CA ALA A 361 -5.85 3.66 29.20
C ALA A 361 -5.48 2.18 28.98
N THR A 362 -5.71 1.70 27.78
CA THR A 362 -5.42 0.32 27.40
C THR A 362 -4.11 0.26 26.61
N ARG A 363 -3.22 -0.64 27.00
CA ARG A 363 -2.00 -0.92 26.29
C ARG A 363 -2.22 -2.09 25.33
N TRP A 364 -2.08 -1.81 24.03
CA TRP A 364 -2.14 -2.82 22.99
C TRP A 364 -0.72 -3.13 22.50
N ARG A 365 -0.33 -4.40 22.51
CA ARG A 365 0.95 -4.84 21.97
C ARG A 365 0.73 -5.83 20.83
N PHE A 366 1.47 -5.60 19.75
CA PHE A 366 1.53 -6.48 18.60
C PHE A 366 2.93 -7.07 18.52
N ASP A 367 3.03 -8.39 18.51
CA ASP A 367 4.30 -9.12 18.39
C ASP A 367 4.34 -9.82 17.03
N ALA A 368 5.28 -9.44 16.18
CA ALA A 368 5.61 -10.15 14.96
C ALA A 368 6.49 -11.36 15.32
N VAL A 369 6.06 -12.54 14.90
CA VAL A 369 6.69 -13.81 15.26
C VAL A 369 7.21 -14.52 14.01
N GLN A 370 8.48 -14.90 14.04
CA GLN A 370 9.16 -15.68 13.01
C GLN A 370 9.83 -16.88 13.67
N ASP A 371 9.58 -18.09 13.19
CA ASP A 371 10.15 -19.35 13.70
C ASP A 371 10.00 -19.51 15.24
N GLY A 372 8.82 -19.10 15.74
CA GLY A 372 8.48 -19.14 17.15
C GLY A 372 9.03 -18.00 18.01
N ASN A 373 9.91 -17.16 17.47
CA ASN A 373 10.55 -16.05 18.18
C ASN A 373 9.89 -14.71 17.83
N VAL A 374 9.80 -13.81 18.80
CA VAL A 374 9.36 -12.43 18.56
C VAL A 374 10.52 -11.67 17.91
N VAL A 375 10.33 -11.23 16.67
CA VAL A 375 11.35 -10.49 15.90
C VAL A 375 11.12 -8.98 15.92
N ARG A 376 9.89 -8.54 16.20
CA ARG A 376 9.56 -7.13 16.36
C ARG A 376 8.30 -6.98 17.20
N SER A 377 8.24 -5.93 18.02
CA SER A 377 7.04 -5.57 18.79
C SER A 377 6.70 -4.09 18.60
N VAL A 378 5.40 -3.80 18.57
CA VAL A 378 4.86 -2.44 18.61
C VAL A 378 3.86 -2.36 19.74
N THR A 379 4.02 -1.36 20.61
CA THR A 379 3.08 -1.09 21.69
C THR A 379 2.40 0.25 21.46
N LEU A 380 1.07 0.25 21.50
CA LEU A 380 0.21 1.42 21.35
C LEU A 380 -0.53 1.62 22.68
N CYS A 381 -0.41 2.81 23.25
CA CYS A 381 -1.06 3.17 24.49
C CYS A 381 -1.35 4.67 24.50
N PRO A 382 -2.60 5.10 24.75
CA PRO A 382 -2.89 6.51 24.94
C PRO A 382 -2.05 7.08 26.09
N SER A 383 -1.51 8.28 25.92
CA SER A 383 -0.72 8.96 26.93
C SER A 383 -1.29 10.34 27.23
N ALA A 384 -1.45 10.65 28.52
CA ALA A 384 -1.81 11.99 28.96
C ALA A 384 -0.66 13.01 28.89
N LYS A 385 0.56 12.54 28.58
CA LYS A 385 1.78 13.37 28.46
C LYS A 385 2.31 13.32 27.07
N LEU A 386 2.71 14.49 26.55
CA LEU A 386 3.48 14.57 25.31
C LEU A 386 4.88 14.00 25.56
N HIS A 387 5.26 13.01 24.79
CA HIS A 387 6.63 12.48 24.73
C HIS A 387 7.23 12.92 23.40
N LEU A 388 8.35 13.60 23.46
CA LEU A 388 9.16 13.96 22.30
C LEU A 388 10.39 13.04 22.29
N GLU A 389 10.52 12.23 21.26
CA GLU A 389 11.75 11.50 20.96
C GLU A 389 12.57 12.36 19.99
N VAL A 390 13.83 12.67 20.38
CA VAL A 390 14.76 13.50 19.59
C VAL A 390 15.81 12.60 18.96
#